data_0a1e52dbd4b8ba556fcdad50450f1ae5
#
_entry.id   0a1e52dbd4b8ba556fcdad50450f1ae5
#
_cell.length_a   1.000
_cell.length_b   1.000
_cell.length_c   1.000
_cell.angle_alpha   90.00
_cell.angle_beta   90.00
_cell.angle_gamma   90.00
#
_symmetry.space_group_name_H-M   'P 1'
#
loop_
_entity.id
_entity.type
_entity.pdbx_description
1 polymer ?
#
loop_
_entity_poly.entity_id
_entity_poly.type
_entity_poly.pdbx_seq_one_letter_code
_entity_poly.pdbx_strand_id
1 'polypeptide(L)'
;MSDPQTSAPDTFASRIGRLCTAHRSALAIAAAIVGTIAGSAAVLFNLMIGAWTWVSTGYWDYTQHIGQAHGHLGIPAWIFLLIAPVISAFIYGPLISRFAPSAKGHGIPEVMLAVQQKGGYIPAKVAVVKLLASALTIGGGGSAGREGPIVQIGASLGSSFASLLHLPKERVILLAACGSGAGIAATFHAPLAGAFFALEVILTQFTAEAFGYVVVSSVLASLVTRAAVGDHPL
;
A
#
# COMPACT_ATOMS: atom_id res chain seq x y z
N MET A 1 -1.03 -40.67 29.55
CA MET A 1 -0.10 -40.35 28.46
C MET A 1 -0.26 -38.86 28.20
N SER A 2 0.62 -38.06 28.77
CA SER A 2 0.66 -36.61 28.65
C SER A 2 1.41 -36.23 27.38
N ASP A 3 0.71 -35.54 26.50
CA ASP A 3 1.22 -35.00 25.24
C ASP A 3 2.22 -33.87 25.56
N PRO A 4 3.49 -33.91 25.12
CA PRO A 4 4.41 -32.83 25.32
C PRO A 4 4.12 -31.77 24.27
N GLN A 5 3.39 -30.72 24.65
CA GLN A 5 3.33 -29.48 23.87
C GLN A 5 4.76 -28.94 23.74
N THR A 6 5.35 -29.16 22.58
CA THR A 6 6.58 -28.51 22.16
C THR A 6 6.35 -27.00 22.13
N SER A 7 6.78 -26.31 23.18
CA SER A 7 6.82 -24.87 23.24
C SER A 7 7.76 -24.37 22.11
N ALA A 8 7.18 -23.76 21.10
CA ALA A 8 7.94 -23.05 20.08
C ALA A 8 8.87 -22.03 20.77
N PRO A 9 10.11 -21.82 20.31
CA PRO A 9 11.06 -20.94 20.94
C PRO A 9 10.47 -19.51 21.06
N ASP A 10 10.61 -18.93 22.25
CA ASP A 10 10.15 -17.58 22.57
C ASP A 10 10.92 -16.55 21.73
N THR A 11 10.49 -16.35 20.51
CA THR A 11 11.06 -15.36 19.61
C THR A 11 10.61 -13.96 20.06
N PHE A 12 11.46 -12.95 19.92
CA PHE A 12 11.16 -11.54 20.25
C PHE A 12 9.83 -11.07 19.63
N ALA A 13 9.56 -11.49 18.38
CA ALA A 13 8.31 -11.22 17.70
C ALA A 13 7.08 -11.78 18.41
N SER A 14 7.14 -13.01 18.95
CA SER A 14 6.05 -13.63 19.69
C SER A 14 5.76 -12.94 21.03
N ARG A 15 6.79 -12.37 21.67
CA ARG A 15 6.63 -11.56 22.89
C ARG A 15 5.90 -10.25 22.61
N ILE A 16 6.30 -9.53 21.56
CA ILE A 16 5.61 -8.31 21.13
C ILE A 16 4.17 -8.63 20.70
N GLY A 17 3.95 -9.73 20.00
CA GLY A 17 2.61 -10.19 19.62
C GLY A 17 1.69 -10.39 20.82
N ARG A 18 2.18 -11.05 21.89
CA ARG A 18 1.44 -11.20 23.14
C ARG A 18 1.11 -9.85 23.81
N LEU A 19 2.03 -8.90 23.78
CA LEU A 19 1.76 -7.55 24.28
C LEU A 19 0.68 -6.82 23.47
N CYS A 20 0.70 -6.94 22.13
CA CYS A 20 -0.31 -6.34 21.26
C CYS A 20 -1.70 -6.97 21.43
N THR A 21 -1.80 -8.22 21.90
CA THR A 21 -3.09 -8.84 22.25
C THR A 21 -3.56 -8.47 23.64
N ALA A 22 -2.66 -8.26 24.59
CA ALA A 22 -2.97 -7.99 25.99
C ALA A 22 -3.23 -6.48 26.25
N HIS A 23 -2.58 -5.57 25.54
CA HIS A 23 -2.61 -4.15 25.82
C HIS A 23 -3.03 -3.32 24.61
N ARG A 24 -4.06 -2.46 24.79
CA ARG A 24 -4.54 -1.51 23.77
C ARG A 24 -3.45 -0.54 23.29
N SER A 25 -2.57 -0.12 24.20
CA SER A 25 -1.44 0.78 23.89
C SER A 25 -0.43 0.14 22.92
N ALA A 26 -0.13 -1.14 23.08
CA ALA A 26 0.78 -1.85 22.18
C ALA A 26 0.19 -1.97 20.77
N LEU A 27 -1.13 -2.20 20.64
CA LEU A 27 -1.82 -2.22 19.36
C LEU A 27 -1.86 -0.83 18.70
N ALA A 28 -2.02 0.24 19.48
CA ALA A 28 -1.93 1.62 18.97
C ALA A 28 -0.53 1.92 18.41
N ILE A 29 0.53 1.47 19.08
CA ILE A 29 1.91 1.58 18.58
C ILE A 29 2.08 0.77 17.29
N ALA A 30 1.52 -0.44 17.22
CA ALA A 30 1.55 -1.24 15.99
C ALA A 30 0.83 -0.53 14.83
N ALA A 31 -0.35 0.07 15.07
CA ALA A 31 -1.06 0.87 14.07
C ALA A 31 -0.25 2.12 13.65
N ALA A 32 0.43 2.77 14.59
CA ALA A 32 1.33 3.89 14.32
C ALA A 32 2.50 3.50 13.40
N ILE A 33 3.12 2.36 13.67
CA ILE A 33 4.20 1.80 12.83
C ILE A 33 3.67 1.49 11.42
N VAL A 34 2.51 0.83 11.33
CA VAL A 34 1.88 0.52 10.04
C VAL A 34 1.58 1.81 9.25
N GLY A 35 1.07 2.85 9.91
CA GLY A 35 0.84 4.16 9.30
C GLY A 35 2.11 4.79 8.74
N THR A 36 3.19 4.77 9.53
CA THR A 36 4.50 5.29 9.10
C THR A 36 5.05 4.52 7.90
N ILE A 37 4.98 3.18 7.93
CA ILE A 37 5.43 2.32 6.82
C ILE A 37 4.59 2.56 5.57
N ALA A 38 3.25 2.64 5.70
CA ALA A 38 2.36 2.89 4.57
C ALA A 38 2.54 4.29 3.97
N GLY A 39 2.75 5.32 4.82
CA GLY A 39 3.09 6.66 4.37
C GLY A 39 4.42 6.71 3.60
N SER A 40 5.46 6.06 4.12
CA SER A 40 6.74 5.94 3.43
C SER A 40 6.62 5.20 2.10
N ALA A 41 5.80 4.14 2.04
CA ALA A 41 5.52 3.41 0.81
C ALA A 41 4.76 4.28 -0.21
N ALA A 42 3.87 5.17 0.23
CA ALA A 42 3.19 6.12 -0.66
C ALA A 42 4.16 7.13 -1.28
N VAL A 43 5.09 7.67 -0.49
CA VAL A 43 6.17 8.53 -1.00
C VAL A 43 7.01 7.79 -2.02
N LEU A 44 7.46 6.58 -1.70
CA LEU A 44 8.24 5.75 -2.62
C LEU A 44 7.47 5.46 -3.92
N PHE A 45 6.18 5.16 -3.82
CA PHE A 45 5.32 4.90 -4.96
C PHE A 45 5.23 6.11 -5.88
N ASN A 46 5.04 7.31 -5.31
CA ASN A 46 5.02 8.56 -6.08
C ASN A 46 6.37 8.85 -6.76
N LEU A 47 7.48 8.66 -6.05
CA LEU A 47 8.82 8.80 -6.62
C LEU A 47 9.07 7.84 -7.77
N MET A 48 8.59 6.59 -7.67
CA MET A 48 8.74 5.60 -8.75
C MET A 48 7.87 5.94 -9.96
N ILE A 49 6.66 6.45 -9.76
CA ILE A 49 5.82 6.97 -10.86
C ILE A 49 6.57 8.10 -11.57
N GLY A 50 7.04 9.11 -10.83
CA GLY A 50 7.77 10.24 -11.39
C GLY A 50 9.06 9.81 -12.12
N ALA A 51 9.83 8.90 -11.54
CA ALA A 51 11.04 8.36 -12.16
C ALA A 51 10.75 7.66 -13.49
N TRP A 52 9.69 6.82 -13.55
CA TRP A 52 9.29 6.17 -14.79
C TRP A 52 8.71 7.16 -15.80
N THR A 53 7.94 8.15 -15.35
CA THR A 53 7.47 9.25 -16.19
C THR A 53 8.65 10.02 -16.78
N TRP A 54 9.68 10.30 -15.98
CA TRP A 54 10.88 10.96 -16.45
C TRP A 54 11.66 10.14 -17.50
N VAL A 55 11.83 8.84 -17.26
CA VAL A 55 12.44 7.92 -18.25
C VAL A 55 11.59 7.90 -19.52
N SER A 56 10.30 7.92 -19.36
CA SER A 56 9.33 7.81 -20.46
C SER A 56 9.19 9.11 -21.26
N THR A 57 9.16 10.27 -20.66
CA THR A 57 8.80 11.54 -21.30
C THR A 57 9.91 12.59 -21.29
N GLY A 58 10.94 12.41 -20.45
CA GLY A 58 11.94 13.42 -20.17
C GLY A 58 11.53 14.45 -19.10
N TYR A 59 10.28 14.39 -18.61
CA TYR A 59 9.75 15.28 -17.59
C TYR A 59 9.32 14.51 -16.37
N TRP A 60 9.58 15.06 -15.18
CA TRP A 60 9.14 14.46 -13.91
C TRP A 60 7.63 14.55 -13.75
N ASP A 61 7.05 15.67 -14.18
CA ASP A 61 5.60 15.88 -14.28
C ASP A 61 5.24 16.25 -15.73
N TYR A 62 4.61 15.28 -16.42
CA TYR A 62 4.21 15.44 -17.80
C TYR A 62 2.94 16.29 -17.95
N THR A 63 2.15 16.45 -16.90
CA THR A 63 0.87 17.17 -16.96
C THR A 63 1.03 18.63 -17.37
N GLN A 64 2.17 19.24 -17.02
CA GLN A 64 2.49 20.62 -17.36
C GLN A 64 3.13 20.78 -18.77
N HIS A 65 3.48 19.67 -19.43
CA HIS A 65 4.22 19.66 -20.69
C HIS A 65 3.53 18.79 -21.76
N ILE A 66 2.20 18.77 -21.75
CA ILE A 66 1.40 17.97 -22.70
C ILE A 66 1.77 18.36 -24.14
N GLY A 67 2.19 17.36 -24.94
CA GLY A 67 2.57 17.55 -26.35
C GLY A 67 4.03 17.98 -26.57
N GLN A 68 4.81 18.25 -25.52
CA GLN A 68 6.23 18.66 -25.63
C GLN A 68 7.22 17.53 -25.29
N ALA A 69 6.75 16.32 -25.03
CA ALA A 69 7.62 15.21 -24.71
C ALA A 69 8.53 14.86 -25.89
N HIS A 70 9.81 15.07 -25.70
CA HIS A 70 10.83 14.72 -26.71
C HIS A 70 11.64 13.51 -26.29
N GLY A 71 11.23 12.69 -25.37
CA GLY A 71 11.98 11.53 -24.87
C GLY A 71 13.51 11.71 -24.96
N HIS A 72 14.29 10.99 -24.19
CA HIS A 72 15.76 11.09 -24.23
C HIS A 72 16.39 10.72 -25.60
N LEU A 73 15.60 10.20 -26.54
CA LEU A 73 16.05 9.71 -27.85
C LEU A 73 15.66 10.62 -29.04
N GLY A 74 15.13 11.83 -28.78
CA GLY A 74 14.71 12.72 -29.86
C GLY A 74 13.55 12.18 -30.72
N ILE A 75 12.81 11.21 -30.22
CA ILE A 75 11.68 10.61 -30.91
C ILE A 75 10.48 11.55 -30.77
N PRO A 76 9.66 11.76 -31.83
CA PRO A 76 8.46 12.57 -31.74
C PRO A 76 7.54 12.14 -30.59
N ALA A 77 7.01 13.11 -29.84
CA ALA A 77 6.21 12.89 -28.63
C ALA A 77 5.06 11.87 -28.81
N TRP A 78 4.39 11.89 -29.96
CA TRP A 78 3.28 11.00 -30.21
C TRP A 78 3.68 9.51 -30.35
N ILE A 79 4.84 9.23 -30.94
CA ILE A 79 5.37 7.86 -31.05
C ILE A 79 5.70 7.35 -29.65
N PHE A 80 6.30 8.20 -28.85
CA PHE A 80 6.72 7.88 -27.50
C PHE A 80 5.52 7.56 -26.60
N LEU A 81 4.45 8.38 -26.65
CA LEU A 81 3.19 8.15 -25.92
C LEU A 81 2.53 6.82 -26.27
N LEU A 82 2.70 6.33 -27.50
CA LEU A 82 2.18 5.01 -27.91
C LEU A 82 3.08 3.86 -27.45
N ILE A 83 4.38 4.05 -27.44
CA ILE A 83 5.35 2.98 -27.14
C ILE A 83 5.52 2.78 -25.61
N ALA A 84 5.52 3.86 -24.82
CA ALA A 84 5.76 3.78 -23.39
C ALA A 84 4.78 2.84 -22.63
N PRO A 85 3.45 2.91 -22.84
CA PRO A 85 2.52 1.96 -22.23
C PRO A 85 2.78 0.51 -22.66
N VAL A 86 3.17 0.30 -23.91
CA VAL A 86 3.45 -1.05 -24.47
C VAL A 86 4.69 -1.63 -23.79
N ILE A 87 5.77 -0.88 -23.71
CA ILE A 87 6.99 -1.31 -22.98
C ILE A 87 6.67 -1.60 -21.51
N SER A 88 5.95 -0.70 -20.87
CA SER A 88 5.51 -0.89 -19.49
C SER A 88 4.72 -2.20 -19.32
N ALA A 89 3.78 -2.50 -20.25
CA ALA A 89 2.98 -3.71 -20.22
C ALA A 89 3.82 -4.99 -20.38
N PHE A 90 4.83 -4.96 -21.25
CA PHE A 90 5.75 -6.09 -21.41
C PHE A 90 6.58 -6.35 -20.15
N ILE A 91 6.87 -5.33 -19.35
CA ILE A 91 7.62 -5.46 -18.09
C ILE A 91 6.70 -5.93 -16.96
N TYR A 92 5.58 -5.22 -16.70
CA TYR A 92 4.74 -5.53 -15.55
C TYR A 92 3.85 -6.76 -15.75
N GLY A 93 3.51 -7.13 -16.99
CA GLY A 93 2.66 -8.29 -17.27
C GLY A 93 3.25 -9.61 -16.73
N PRO A 94 4.47 -9.98 -17.13
CA PRO A 94 5.18 -11.13 -16.54
C PRO A 94 5.44 -11.00 -15.04
N LEU A 95 5.73 -9.79 -14.55
CA LEU A 95 5.97 -9.52 -13.14
C LEU A 95 4.75 -9.91 -12.29
N ILE A 96 3.56 -9.44 -12.66
CA ILE A 96 2.33 -9.75 -11.95
C ILE A 96 2.00 -11.24 -12.08
N SER A 97 2.01 -11.77 -13.31
CA SER A 97 1.55 -13.14 -13.57
C SER A 97 2.41 -14.19 -12.85
N ARG A 98 3.72 -13.95 -12.74
CA ARG A 98 4.66 -14.91 -12.15
C ARG A 98 4.82 -14.78 -10.64
N PHE A 99 4.83 -13.55 -10.10
CA PHE A 99 5.20 -13.31 -8.69
C PHE A 99 4.00 -13.04 -7.78
N ALA A 100 2.97 -12.35 -8.26
CA ALA A 100 1.80 -12.01 -7.45
C ALA A 100 0.52 -11.91 -8.30
N PRO A 101 -0.10 -13.05 -8.68
CA PRO A 101 -1.36 -13.04 -9.43
C PRO A 101 -2.49 -12.27 -8.74
N SER A 102 -2.46 -12.19 -7.41
CA SER A 102 -3.40 -11.39 -6.61
C SER A 102 -3.16 -9.87 -6.68
N ALA A 103 -2.08 -9.42 -7.32
CA ALA A 103 -1.87 -8.01 -7.63
C ALA A 103 -2.54 -7.57 -8.95
N LYS A 104 -3.20 -8.49 -9.67
CA LYS A 104 -4.05 -8.15 -10.82
C LYS A 104 -5.24 -7.31 -10.37
N GLY A 105 -5.76 -6.50 -11.29
CA GLY A 105 -6.95 -5.70 -11.03
C GLY A 105 -6.69 -4.40 -10.28
N HIS A 106 -7.78 -3.81 -9.81
CA HIS A 106 -7.78 -2.48 -9.19
C HIS A 106 -7.09 -2.45 -7.82
N GLY A 107 -7.20 -3.52 -7.03
CA GLY A 107 -6.58 -3.66 -5.71
C GLY A 107 -7.54 -3.62 -4.54
N ILE A 108 -8.56 -2.77 -4.56
CA ILE A 108 -9.54 -2.65 -3.47
C ILE A 108 -10.38 -3.93 -3.30
N PRO A 109 -10.97 -4.53 -4.38
CA PRO A 109 -11.72 -5.78 -4.26
C PRO A 109 -10.88 -6.93 -3.71
N GLU A 110 -9.60 -7.00 -4.07
CA GLU A 110 -8.68 -8.03 -3.59
C GLU A 110 -8.41 -7.90 -2.09
N VAL A 111 -8.31 -6.65 -1.57
CA VAL A 111 -8.18 -6.40 -0.14
C VAL A 111 -9.47 -6.77 0.59
N MET A 112 -10.64 -6.39 0.07
CA MET A 112 -11.94 -6.76 0.65
C MET A 112 -12.09 -8.29 0.72
N LEU A 113 -11.74 -9.00 -0.36
CA LEU A 113 -11.77 -10.45 -0.40
C LEU A 113 -10.82 -11.07 0.64
N ALA A 114 -9.61 -10.52 0.79
CA ALA A 114 -8.65 -11.00 1.78
C ALA A 114 -9.17 -10.80 3.20
N VAL A 115 -9.77 -9.65 3.50
CA VAL A 115 -10.36 -9.35 4.82
C VAL A 115 -11.55 -10.27 5.12
N GLN A 116 -12.47 -10.45 4.18
CA GLN A 116 -13.69 -11.22 4.39
C GLN A 116 -13.47 -12.74 4.39
N GLN A 117 -12.57 -13.26 3.54
CA GLN A 117 -12.45 -14.69 3.31
C GLN A 117 -11.12 -15.31 3.75
N LYS A 118 -10.04 -14.51 3.84
CA LYS A 118 -8.68 -15.00 4.12
C LYS A 118 -8.13 -14.51 5.47
N GLY A 119 -8.98 -14.03 6.37
CA GLY A 119 -8.57 -13.52 7.68
C GLY A 119 -7.60 -12.34 7.59
N GLY A 120 -7.70 -11.53 6.56
CA GLY A 120 -6.86 -10.35 6.36
C GLY A 120 -5.43 -10.63 5.84
N TYR A 121 -5.09 -11.89 5.54
CA TYR A 121 -3.75 -12.24 5.11
C TYR A 121 -3.47 -11.85 3.67
N ILE A 122 -2.51 -10.94 3.50
CA ILE A 122 -2.00 -10.48 2.18
C ILE A 122 -0.47 -10.52 2.25
N PRO A 123 0.20 -11.36 1.45
CA PRO A 123 1.65 -11.51 1.49
C PRO A 123 2.40 -10.23 1.11
N ALA A 124 3.54 -9.94 1.76
CA ALA A 124 4.38 -8.75 1.50
C ALA A 124 4.81 -8.63 0.03
N LYS A 125 5.00 -9.75 -0.66
CA LYS A 125 5.33 -9.76 -2.10
C LYS A 125 4.28 -9.05 -2.96
N VAL A 126 3.01 -9.02 -2.52
CA VAL A 126 1.93 -8.29 -3.22
C VAL A 126 2.18 -6.79 -3.17
N ALA A 127 2.63 -6.25 -2.03
CA ALA A 127 2.98 -4.83 -1.92
C ALA A 127 4.08 -4.46 -2.91
N VAL A 128 5.16 -5.23 -2.95
CA VAL A 128 6.31 -4.96 -3.84
C VAL A 128 5.91 -5.04 -5.31
N VAL A 129 5.25 -6.14 -5.71
CA VAL A 129 4.84 -6.33 -7.10
C VAL A 129 3.82 -5.28 -7.53
N LYS A 130 2.85 -4.94 -6.65
CA LYS A 130 1.85 -3.91 -6.94
C LYS A 130 2.48 -2.53 -7.09
N LEU A 131 3.41 -2.19 -6.20
CA LEU A 131 4.13 -0.92 -6.25
C LEU A 131 4.91 -0.78 -7.57
N LEU A 132 5.68 -1.79 -7.95
CA LEU A 132 6.44 -1.78 -9.22
C LEU A 132 5.51 -1.75 -10.44
N ALA A 133 4.54 -2.66 -10.51
CA ALA A 133 3.67 -2.79 -11.66
C ALA A 133 2.80 -1.54 -11.87
N SER A 134 2.27 -0.96 -10.79
CA SER A 134 1.42 0.23 -10.89
C SER A 134 2.22 1.49 -11.18
N ALA A 135 3.46 1.61 -10.64
CA ALA A 135 4.35 2.71 -11.00
C ALA A 135 4.72 2.68 -12.49
N LEU A 136 5.02 1.51 -13.03
CA LEU A 136 5.28 1.33 -14.47
C LEU A 136 4.05 1.65 -15.32
N THR A 137 2.86 1.20 -14.88
CA THR A 137 1.61 1.45 -15.62
C THR A 137 1.29 2.94 -15.67
N ILE A 138 1.29 3.62 -14.50
CA ILE A 138 0.88 5.02 -14.38
C ILE A 138 1.97 5.92 -15.01
N GLY A 139 3.23 5.72 -14.65
CA GLY A 139 4.34 6.51 -15.17
C GLY A 139 4.61 6.28 -16.67
N GLY A 140 4.16 5.16 -17.23
CA GLY A 140 4.18 4.88 -18.67
C GLY A 140 2.98 5.46 -19.43
N GLY A 141 2.10 6.24 -18.79
CA GLY A 141 0.93 6.85 -19.42
C GLY A 141 -0.32 5.99 -19.43
N GLY A 142 -0.33 4.87 -18.69
CA GLY A 142 -1.55 4.06 -18.52
C GLY A 142 -2.62 4.80 -17.70
N SER A 143 -3.86 4.76 -18.19
CA SER A 143 -5.01 5.38 -17.52
C SER A 143 -5.43 4.54 -16.31
N ALA A 144 -4.76 4.74 -15.18
CA ALA A 144 -5.04 4.07 -13.91
C ALA A 144 -4.89 5.05 -12.75
N GLY A 145 -5.80 4.96 -11.77
CA GLY A 145 -5.71 5.74 -10.54
C GLY A 145 -4.67 5.18 -9.58
N ARG A 146 -4.17 6.03 -8.68
CA ARG A 146 -3.21 5.68 -7.62
C ARG A 146 -3.88 5.02 -6.42
N GLU A 147 -5.19 5.23 -6.26
CA GLU A 147 -5.96 4.90 -5.07
C GLU A 147 -6.00 3.38 -4.82
N GLY A 148 -6.35 2.62 -5.85
CA GLY A 148 -6.41 1.16 -5.76
C GLY A 148 -5.08 0.51 -5.39
N PRO A 149 -4.01 0.81 -6.13
CA PRO A 149 -2.68 0.33 -5.79
C PRO A 149 -2.23 0.66 -4.38
N ILE A 150 -2.39 1.91 -3.92
CA ILE A 150 -1.90 2.32 -2.61
C ILE A 150 -2.68 1.65 -1.46
N VAL A 151 -3.98 1.42 -1.63
CA VAL A 151 -4.81 0.66 -0.69
C VAL A 151 -4.29 -0.77 -0.56
N GLN A 152 -4.00 -1.43 -1.68
CA GLN A 152 -3.49 -2.81 -1.66
C GLN A 152 -2.06 -2.89 -1.11
N ILE A 153 -1.20 -1.94 -1.43
CA ILE A 153 0.15 -1.84 -0.87
C ILE A 153 0.07 -1.67 0.66
N GLY A 154 -0.69 -0.69 1.14
CA GLY A 154 -0.86 -0.42 2.56
C GLY A 154 -1.46 -1.62 3.31
N ALA A 155 -2.52 -2.24 2.78
CA ALA A 155 -3.12 -3.44 3.35
C ALA A 155 -2.12 -4.60 3.44
N SER A 156 -1.34 -4.84 2.40
CA SER A 156 -0.33 -5.89 2.38
C SER A 156 0.78 -5.65 3.40
N LEU A 157 1.24 -4.41 3.56
CA LEU A 157 2.23 -4.03 4.57
C LEU A 157 1.68 -4.22 6.00
N GLY A 158 0.45 -3.74 6.27
CA GLY A 158 -0.21 -3.93 7.57
C GLY A 158 -0.45 -5.39 7.91
N SER A 159 -0.94 -6.18 6.95
CA SER A 159 -1.14 -7.62 7.08
C SER A 159 0.18 -8.37 7.32
N SER A 160 1.22 -8.04 6.57
CA SER A 160 2.53 -8.69 6.71
C SER A 160 3.18 -8.34 8.05
N PHE A 161 3.06 -7.09 8.50
CA PHE A 161 3.54 -6.68 9.83
C PHE A 161 2.82 -7.44 10.94
N ALA A 162 1.50 -7.55 10.88
CA ALA A 162 0.70 -8.32 11.84
C ALA A 162 1.08 -9.80 11.84
N SER A 163 1.30 -10.38 10.66
CA SER A 163 1.70 -11.78 10.51
C SER A 163 3.11 -12.03 11.05
N LEU A 164 4.04 -11.09 10.88
CA LEU A 164 5.38 -11.17 11.46
C LEU A 164 5.36 -11.21 13.00
N LEU A 165 4.40 -10.51 13.61
CA LEU A 165 4.17 -10.52 15.05
C LEU A 165 3.29 -11.70 15.52
N HIS A 166 2.90 -12.62 14.62
CA HIS A 166 2.03 -13.77 14.91
C HIS A 166 0.72 -13.37 15.59
N LEU A 167 0.11 -12.28 15.15
CA LEU A 167 -1.14 -11.78 15.71
C LEU A 167 -2.34 -12.65 15.26
N PRO A 168 -3.41 -12.73 16.08
CA PRO A 168 -4.64 -13.41 15.72
C PRO A 168 -5.32 -12.72 14.53
N LYS A 169 -6.18 -13.46 13.81
CA LYS A 169 -6.84 -13.03 12.56
C LYS A 169 -7.52 -11.67 12.67
N GLU A 170 -8.20 -11.41 13.77
CA GLU A 170 -8.92 -10.15 14.03
C GLU A 170 -7.95 -8.95 14.03
N ARG A 171 -6.76 -9.13 14.57
CA ARG A 171 -5.71 -8.09 14.60
C ARG A 171 -5.01 -7.95 13.24
N VAL A 172 -4.86 -9.05 12.48
CA VAL A 172 -4.37 -9.00 11.09
C VAL A 172 -5.34 -8.21 10.22
N ILE A 173 -6.64 -8.48 10.30
CA ILE A 173 -7.69 -7.72 9.60
C ILE A 173 -7.61 -6.23 9.96
N LEU A 174 -7.53 -5.92 11.25
CA LEU A 174 -7.48 -4.53 11.73
C LEU A 174 -6.24 -3.79 11.21
N LEU A 175 -5.05 -4.40 11.29
CA LEU A 175 -3.81 -3.76 10.82
C LEU A 175 -3.75 -3.67 9.29
N ALA A 176 -4.35 -4.61 8.56
CA ALA A 176 -4.54 -4.49 7.10
C ALA A 176 -5.43 -3.30 6.75
N ALA A 177 -6.52 -3.09 7.51
CA ALA A 177 -7.39 -1.93 7.34
C ALA A 177 -6.68 -0.62 7.73
N CYS A 178 -5.89 -0.62 8.81
CA CYS A 178 -5.02 0.52 9.17
C CYS A 178 -4.09 0.90 8.02
N GLY A 179 -3.43 -0.09 7.40
CA GLY A 179 -2.56 0.14 6.24
C GLY A 179 -3.30 0.68 5.02
N SER A 180 -4.51 0.17 4.75
CA SER A 180 -5.38 0.65 3.66
C SER A 180 -5.76 2.12 3.84
N GLY A 181 -6.26 2.48 5.03
CA GLY A 181 -6.64 3.85 5.36
C GLY A 181 -5.45 4.80 5.37
N ALA A 182 -4.31 4.32 5.87
CA ALA A 182 -3.05 5.05 5.85
C ALA A 182 -2.59 5.36 4.42
N GLY A 183 -2.74 4.42 3.48
CA GLY A 183 -2.43 4.64 2.07
C GLY A 183 -3.26 5.75 1.44
N ILE A 184 -4.57 5.76 1.68
CA ILE A 184 -5.47 6.85 1.23
C ILE A 184 -5.11 8.17 1.90
N ALA A 185 -4.91 8.17 3.23
CA ALA A 185 -4.55 9.36 3.99
C ALA A 185 -3.24 10.00 3.50
N ALA A 186 -2.26 9.18 3.16
CA ALA A 186 -0.97 9.59 2.63
C ALA A 186 -1.10 10.26 1.26
N THR A 187 -1.90 9.66 0.36
CA THR A 187 -2.04 10.14 -1.02
C THR A 187 -2.79 11.47 -1.10
N PHE A 188 -3.85 11.63 -0.30
CA PHE A 188 -4.73 12.80 -0.36
C PHE A 188 -4.49 13.82 0.76
N HIS A 189 -3.55 13.58 1.67
CA HIS A 189 -3.34 14.35 2.89
C HIS A 189 -4.62 14.51 3.74
N ALA A 190 -5.49 13.50 3.70
CA ALA A 190 -6.82 13.49 4.29
C ALA A 190 -6.98 12.32 5.29
N PRO A 191 -6.47 12.44 6.54
CA PRO A 191 -6.49 11.35 7.52
C PRO A 191 -7.88 10.82 7.84
N LEU A 192 -8.87 11.69 7.97
CA LEU A 192 -10.25 11.30 8.26
C LEU A 192 -10.89 10.54 7.10
N ALA A 193 -10.65 11.00 5.85
CA ALA A 193 -11.15 10.29 4.67
C ALA A 193 -10.55 8.87 4.57
N GLY A 194 -9.24 8.72 4.83
CA GLY A 194 -8.59 7.41 4.90
C GLY A 194 -9.16 6.53 6.01
N ALA A 195 -9.46 7.10 7.18
CA ALA A 195 -10.05 6.36 8.28
C ALA A 195 -11.47 5.86 7.95
N PHE A 196 -12.33 6.72 7.42
CA PHE A 196 -13.69 6.31 7.01
C PHE A 196 -13.67 5.30 5.88
N PHE A 197 -12.80 5.48 4.88
CA PHE A 197 -12.61 4.50 3.82
C PHE A 197 -12.29 3.10 4.38
N ALA A 198 -11.34 3.03 5.32
CA ALA A 198 -10.96 1.74 5.90
C ALA A 198 -12.09 1.07 6.70
N LEU A 199 -12.91 1.86 7.40
CA LEU A 199 -14.03 1.34 8.18
C LEU A 199 -15.21 0.92 7.30
N GLU A 200 -15.58 1.75 6.33
CA GLU A 200 -16.77 1.53 5.50
C GLU A 200 -16.50 0.50 4.39
N VAL A 201 -15.35 0.62 3.71
CA VAL A 201 -15.07 -0.19 2.51
C VAL A 201 -14.32 -1.47 2.87
N ILE A 202 -13.33 -1.40 3.77
CA ILE A 202 -12.47 -2.56 4.06
C ILE A 202 -13.02 -3.42 5.19
N LEU A 203 -13.33 -2.82 6.35
CA LEU A 203 -13.85 -3.55 7.51
C LEU A 203 -15.35 -3.83 7.41
N THR A 204 -16.10 -2.98 6.69
CA THR A 204 -17.58 -3.04 6.60
C THR A 204 -18.28 -3.02 7.97
N GLN A 205 -17.55 -2.62 9.01
CA GLN A 205 -18.02 -2.55 10.39
C GLN A 205 -17.40 -1.33 11.06
N PHE A 206 -18.23 -0.58 11.77
CA PHE A 206 -17.78 0.57 12.55
C PHE A 206 -17.75 0.20 14.04
N THR A 207 -16.54 0.15 14.60
CA THR A 207 -16.35 0.04 16.05
C THR A 207 -15.47 1.18 16.52
N ALA A 208 -15.76 1.75 17.70
CA ALA A 208 -14.97 2.84 18.27
C ALA A 208 -13.49 2.44 18.47
N GLU A 209 -13.26 1.16 18.77
CA GLU A 209 -11.90 0.63 18.92
C GLU A 209 -11.14 0.66 17.58
N ALA A 210 -11.72 0.10 16.52
CA ALA A 210 -11.12 0.11 15.18
C ALA A 210 -10.89 1.53 14.66
N PHE A 211 -11.86 2.43 14.86
CA PHE A 211 -11.75 3.83 14.47
C PHE A 211 -10.50 4.49 15.06
N GLY A 212 -10.26 4.31 16.36
CA GLY A 212 -9.08 4.90 17.01
C GLY A 212 -7.75 4.47 16.39
N TYR A 213 -7.58 3.17 16.12
CA TYR A 213 -6.34 2.65 15.52
C TYR A 213 -6.16 3.10 14.07
N VAL A 214 -7.24 3.09 13.28
CA VAL A 214 -7.20 3.51 11.89
C VAL A 214 -6.90 5.00 11.78
N VAL A 215 -7.47 5.84 12.65
CA VAL A 215 -7.17 7.29 12.70
C VAL A 215 -5.70 7.52 13.04
N VAL A 216 -5.15 6.85 14.05
CA VAL A 216 -3.73 6.98 14.42
C VAL A 216 -2.84 6.62 13.23
N SER A 217 -3.11 5.50 12.55
CA SER A 217 -2.37 5.07 11.38
C SER A 217 -2.46 6.09 10.23
N SER A 218 -3.66 6.59 9.94
CA SER A 218 -3.92 7.55 8.87
C SER A 218 -3.27 8.91 9.11
N VAL A 219 -3.32 9.41 10.35
CA VAL A 219 -2.66 10.66 10.74
C VAL A 219 -1.15 10.57 10.56
N LEU A 220 -0.53 9.50 11.06
CA LEU A 220 0.92 9.33 10.92
C LEU A 220 1.35 9.16 9.47
N ALA A 221 0.60 8.45 8.65
CA ALA A 221 0.88 8.34 7.22
C ALA A 221 0.84 9.70 6.53
N SER A 222 -0.18 10.52 6.81
CA SER A 222 -0.29 11.89 6.29
C SER A 222 0.84 12.79 6.78
N LEU A 223 1.28 12.66 8.03
CA LEU A 223 2.42 13.42 8.56
C LEU A 223 3.73 13.05 7.86
N VAL A 224 3.97 11.76 7.62
CA VAL A 224 5.15 11.28 6.90
C VAL A 224 5.19 11.84 5.48
N THR A 225 4.07 11.81 4.76
CA THR A 225 4.02 12.32 3.39
C THR A 225 4.16 13.84 3.33
N ARG A 226 3.54 14.58 4.24
CA ARG A 226 3.73 16.03 4.34
C ARG A 226 5.18 16.41 4.66
N ALA A 227 5.82 15.69 5.55
CA ALA A 227 7.24 15.91 5.88
C ALA A 227 8.19 15.62 4.70
N ALA A 228 7.84 14.68 3.82
CA ALA A 228 8.67 14.27 2.70
C ALA A 228 8.44 15.09 1.42
N VAL A 229 7.19 15.50 1.13
CA VAL A 229 6.78 16.09 -0.15
C VAL A 229 6.20 17.50 0.02
N GLY A 230 5.93 17.93 1.25
CA GLY A 230 5.29 19.20 1.57
C GLY A 230 3.76 19.10 1.61
N ASP A 231 3.07 20.22 1.54
CA ASP A 231 1.61 20.30 1.73
C ASP A 231 0.79 19.93 0.49
N HIS A 232 1.44 19.62 -0.63
CA HIS A 232 0.74 19.18 -1.84
C HIS A 232 0.44 17.68 -1.76
N PRO A 233 -0.81 17.25 -2.08
CA PRO A 233 -1.14 15.83 -2.22
C PRO A 233 -0.25 15.12 -3.26
N LEU A 234 0.00 13.84 -3.03
CA LEU A 234 0.84 13.03 -3.93
C LEU A 234 0.18 12.78 -5.29
#